data_0fad36e52831ef33531a2ea86418d0a1
#
_entry.id   0fad36e52831ef33531a2ea86418d0a1
#
_cell.length_a   1.000
_cell.length_b   1.000
_cell.length_c   1.000
_cell.angle_alpha   90.00
_cell.angle_beta   90.00
_cell.angle_gamma   90.00
#
_symmetry.space_group_name_H-M   'P 1'
#
loop_
_entity.id
_entity.type
_entity.pdbx_description
1 polymer ?
#
loop_
_entity_poly.entity_id
_entity_poly.type
_entity_poly.pdbx_seq_one_letter_code
_entity_poly.pdbx_strand_id
1 'polypeptide(L)'
;MQLSASIFKAYDIRGVVPVTLDADVAEALGRAFGSAARAAGEKLVAVGRDGRLSGPALAEALIKGLVATGIEVIDVGAVTTPMLYFAAHTLCTSGIQVTGSHNPKDYNGFKMVLAGRAIYGDEIQGLRKTMEAGTAQLAPGGSVRKVDVTDAYVKRIAGDIKLARPMKIVVDSGNGIAGASAPAIFRAIGCEVTELFSEVDGNFPNHHPDPSKPENLKDLMAALAASDAELGLAFDGDGDRLGIVTKDGQNIFPDRQMQLFAQDVLSRVPGGTIIYDVKCSQRLAPAIEAAGGKPMIYKTGHSLIKAKMKEIDSPLGGEMSGHIFFKERWYGFDDGTYAGCRLLEIVSKSPDANAVLNGLPTSFSTPELNVACAEGEPHTVVDQLVKDARFAAPAQVSTIDGLRVDWPDGFGLIRASNTTPVLVLRFEGQTDAALKRIEAEMLALLRTVKPDAKLAEAAH
;
A
#
# COMPACT_ATOMS: atom_id res chain seq x y z
N MET A 1 31.16 -4.70 -1.20
CA MET A 1 30.18 -5.78 -0.90
C MET A 1 29.48 -6.18 -2.19
N GLN A 2 29.27 -7.47 -2.45
CA GLN A 2 28.47 -7.90 -3.61
C GLN A 2 27.01 -7.94 -3.20
N LEU A 3 26.17 -7.12 -3.85
CA LEU A 3 24.74 -7.02 -3.58
C LEU A 3 23.92 -7.60 -4.73
N SER A 4 22.82 -8.26 -4.42
CA SER A 4 21.84 -8.61 -5.44
C SER A 4 21.11 -7.37 -5.92
N ALA A 5 21.27 -7.01 -7.19
CA ALA A 5 20.60 -5.86 -7.78
C ALA A 5 19.05 -5.97 -7.67
N SER A 6 18.56 -7.20 -7.69
CA SER A 6 17.12 -7.50 -7.70
C SER A 6 16.38 -7.11 -6.42
N ILE A 7 17.07 -6.85 -5.30
CA ILE A 7 16.42 -6.41 -4.07
C ILE A 7 16.07 -4.92 -4.07
N PHE A 8 16.74 -4.10 -4.88
CA PHE A 8 16.50 -2.65 -4.99
C PHE A 8 15.38 -2.36 -5.97
N LYS A 9 14.14 -2.36 -5.47
CA LYS A 9 12.94 -2.15 -6.27
C LYS A 9 12.72 -0.67 -6.57
N ALA A 10 11.64 -0.35 -7.29
CA ALA A 10 11.33 1.03 -7.69
C ALA A 10 11.08 1.97 -6.48
N TYR A 11 10.56 1.47 -5.36
CA TYR A 11 10.16 2.30 -4.21
C TYR A 11 10.45 1.68 -2.83
N ASP A 12 11.10 0.52 -2.77
CA ASP A 12 11.54 -0.13 -1.53
C ASP A 12 12.76 -1.03 -1.79
N ILE A 13 13.28 -1.63 -0.73
CA ILE A 13 14.24 -2.73 -0.80
C ILE A 13 13.53 -3.98 -0.32
N ARG A 14 13.60 -5.08 -1.08
CA ARG A 14 12.91 -6.31 -0.75
C ARG A 14 13.65 -7.55 -1.24
N GLY A 15 13.87 -8.52 -0.36
CA GLY A 15 14.62 -9.73 -0.69
C GLY A 15 14.22 -10.93 0.15
N VAL A 16 14.71 -12.10 -0.26
CA VAL A 16 14.54 -13.39 0.46
C VAL A 16 15.64 -13.50 1.51
N VAL A 17 15.24 -13.78 2.75
CA VAL A 17 16.17 -13.93 3.89
C VAL A 17 16.47 -15.41 4.12
N PRO A 18 17.73 -15.84 4.26
CA PRO A 18 18.96 -15.01 4.21
C PRO A 18 19.63 -14.95 2.82
N VAL A 19 18.93 -15.34 1.74
CA VAL A 19 19.54 -15.60 0.41
C VAL A 19 20.01 -14.33 -0.28
N THR A 20 19.17 -13.28 -0.32
CA THR A 20 19.48 -12.02 -0.99
C THR A 20 19.48 -10.83 -0.04
N LEU A 21 18.96 -11.02 1.17
CA LEU A 21 18.88 -10.03 2.22
C LEU A 21 19.26 -10.66 3.56
N ASP A 22 20.29 -10.12 4.21
CA ASP A 22 20.80 -10.59 5.48
C ASP A 22 21.20 -9.42 6.39
N ALA A 23 21.79 -9.72 7.56
CA ALA A 23 22.22 -8.72 8.52
C ALA A 23 23.34 -7.81 7.96
N ASP A 24 24.23 -8.32 7.14
CA ASP A 24 25.33 -7.53 6.55
C ASP A 24 24.77 -6.51 5.56
N VAL A 25 23.79 -6.89 4.74
CA VAL A 25 23.07 -5.98 3.85
C VAL A 25 22.31 -4.93 4.65
N ALA A 26 21.63 -5.32 5.74
CA ALA A 26 20.91 -4.40 6.61
C ALA A 26 21.84 -3.38 7.29
N GLU A 27 23.01 -3.80 7.79
CA GLU A 27 24.01 -2.90 8.37
C GLU A 27 24.58 -1.95 7.32
N ALA A 28 24.90 -2.44 6.13
CA ALA A 28 25.39 -1.61 5.01
C ALA A 28 24.35 -0.57 4.59
N LEU A 29 23.06 -0.95 4.54
CA LEU A 29 21.97 -0.03 4.29
C LEU A 29 21.88 1.04 5.39
N GLY A 30 21.98 0.65 6.66
CA GLY A 30 22.00 1.59 7.79
C GLY A 30 23.10 2.63 7.66
N ARG A 31 24.32 2.23 7.27
CA ARG A 31 25.41 3.15 7.00
C ARG A 31 25.15 4.07 5.81
N ALA A 32 24.64 3.53 4.71
CA ALA A 32 24.33 4.32 3.51
C ALA A 32 23.20 5.33 3.76
N PHE A 33 22.12 4.88 4.38
CA PHE A 33 20.98 5.75 4.71
C PHE A 33 21.35 6.80 5.76
N GLY A 34 22.08 6.42 6.82
CA GLY A 34 22.52 7.36 7.85
C GLY A 34 23.46 8.44 7.30
N SER A 35 24.34 8.06 6.36
CA SER A 35 25.17 9.02 5.62
C SER A 35 24.32 9.99 4.79
N ALA A 36 23.30 9.49 4.07
CA ALA A 36 22.39 10.31 3.29
C ALA A 36 21.53 11.22 4.20
N ALA A 37 21.05 10.70 5.34
CA ALA A 37 20.27 11.44 6.32
C ALA A 37 21.08 12.62 6.88
N ARG A 38 22.33 12.41 7.28
CA ARG A 38 23.22 13.49 7.71
C ARG A 38 23.47 14.53 6.63
N ALA A 39 23.68 14.09 5.40
CA ALA A 39 23.83 15.00 4.27
C ALA A 39 22.57 15.88 4.03
N ALA A 40 21.38 15.33 4.36
CA ALA A 40 20.13 16.06 4.35
C ALA A 40 19.89 16.92 5.61
N GLY A 41 20.83 16.95 6.57
CA GLY A 41 20.71 17.70 7.82
C GLY A 41 20.00 16.98 8.96
N GLU A 42 19.62 15.72 8.76
CA GLU A 42 18.94 14.91 9.76
C GLU A 42 19.88 14.47 10.87
N LYS A 43 19.34 14.41 12.10
CA LYS A 43 20.07 13.93 13.29
C LYS A 43 19.41 12.69 13.89
N LEU A 44 18.13 12.51 13.62
CA LEU A 44 17.27 11.49 14.19
C LEU A 44 16.67 10.64 13.07
N VAL A 45 16.65 9.31 13.26
CA VAL A 45 15.97 8.36 12.37
C VAL A 45 15.17 7.37 13.21
N ALA A 46 13.86 7.27 12.95
CA ALA A 46 13.04 6.26 13.56
C ALA A 46 13.25 4.90 12.87
N VAL A 47 13.30 3.82 13.64
CA VAL A 47 13.38 2.45 13.13
C VAL A 47 12.27 1.61 13.76
N GLY A 48 11.44 0.98 12.94
CA GLY A 48 10.42 0.03 13.35
C GLY A 48 10.55 -1.27 12.57
N ARG A 49 9.80 -2.29 12.99
CA ARG A 49 9.72 -3.57 12.28
C ARG A 49 8.33 -4.16 12.39
N ASP A 50 7.95 -4.98 11.41
CA ASP A 50 6.76 -5.82 11.48
C ASP A 50 6.95 -7.07 12.34
N GLY A 51 6.01 -8.02 12.27
CA GLY A 51 6.00 -9.26 13.04
C GLY A 51 6.84 -10.41 12.46
N ARG A 52 7.56 -10.22 11.36
CA ARG A 52 8.33 -11.27 10.69
C ARG A 52 9.49 -11.77 11.55
N LEU A 53 9.76 -13.08 11.49
CA LEU A 53 10.78 -13.73 12.32
C LEU A 53 12.21 -13.20 12.06
N SER A 54 12.51 -12.78 10.84
CA SER A 54 13.80 -12.16 10.49
C SER A 54 13.92 -10.69 10.91
N GLY A 55 12.79 -10.05 11.28
CA GLY A 55 12.72 -8.63 11.61
C GLY A 55 13.70 -8.19 12.71
N PRO A 56 13.76 -8.86 13.87
CA PRO A 56 14.65 -8.46 14.96
C PRO A 56 16.13 -8.35 14.55
N ALA A 57 16.68 -9.37 13.89
CA ALA A 57 18.08 -9.41 13.49
C ALA A 57 18.40 -8.33 12.42
N LEU A 58 17.50 -8.13 11.45
CA LEU A 58 17.67 -7.11 10.43
C LEU A 58 17.56 -5.69 11.01
N ALA A 59 16.64 -5.45 11.95
CA ALA A 59 16.50 -4.16 12.62
C ALA A 59 17.73 -3.83 13.48
N GLU A 60 18.26 -4.79 14.24
CA GLU A 60 19.49 -4.62 15.03
C GLU A 60 20.69 -4.24 14.15
N ALA A 61 20.88 -4.97 13.04
CA ALA A 61 21.97 -4.68 12.09
C ALA A 61 21.80 -3.31 11.42
N LEU A 62 20.59 -2.96 10.99
CA LEU A 62 20.26 -1.65 10.43
C LEU A 62 20.58 -0.52 11.41
N ILE A 63 20.13 -0.65 12.68
CA ILE A 63 20.39 0.31 13.75
C ILE A 63 21.89 0.48 13.99
N LYS A 64 22.63 -0.62 14.05
CA LYS A 64 24.09 -0.59 14.18
C LYS A 64 24.74 0.24 13.06
N GLY A 65 24.28 0.04 11.82
CA GLY A 65 24.74 0.79 10.67
C GLY A 65 24.43 2.29 10.76
N LEU A 66 23.21 2.67 11.17
CA LEU A 66 22.80 4.06 11.38
C LEU A 66 23.65 4.75 12.46
N VAL A 67 23.80 4.12 13.62
CA VAL A 67 24.59 4.64 14.75
C VAL A 67 26.03 4.89 14.35
N ALA A 68 26.63 4.02 13.53
CA ALA A 68 27.99 4.19 13.02
C ALA A 68 28.18 5.48 12.20
N THR A 69 27.11 6.10 11.72
CA THR A 69 27.15 7.36 10.99
C THR A 69 26.94 8.60 11.88
N GLY A 70 26.82 8.43 13.19
CA GLY A 70 26.56 9.53 14.14
C GLY A 70 25.07 9.91 14.26
N ILE A 71 24.16 9.12 13.70
CA ILE A 71 22.70 9.31 13.84
C ILE A 71 22.23 8.80 15.22
N GLU A 72 21.36 9.55 15.87
CA GLU A 72 20.56 9.06 16.98
C GLU A 72 19.35 8.29 16.42
N VAL A 73 19.21 7.03 16.82
CA VAL A 73 18.12 6.15 16.39
C VAL A 73 17.01 6.15 17.45
N ILE A 74 15.79 6.34 17.01
CA ILE A 74 14.56 6.14 17.79
C ILE A 74 14.03 4.75 17.43
N ASP A 75 14.35 3.73 18.23
CA ASP A 75 13.82 2.38 18.06
C ASP A 75 12.37 2.33 18.60
N VAL A 76 11.39 2.25 17.69
CA VAL A 76 9.97 2.15 18.05
C VAL A 76 9.50 0.69 18.17
N GLY A 77 10.39 -0.28 17.96
CA GLY A 77 10.12 -1.69 18.19
C GLY A 77 9.26 -2.35 17.11
N ALA A 78 8.41 -3.28 17.55
CA ALA A 78 7.49 -4.00 16.67
C ALA A 78 6.20 -3.21 16.52
N VAL A 79 6.01 -2.58 15.36
CA VAL A 79 4.91 -1.67 15.05
C VAL A 79 4.46 -1.83 13.60
N THR A 80 3.25 -1.37 13.28
CA THR A 80 2.81 -1.27 11.88
C THR A 80 3.62 -0.22 11.12
N THR A 81 3.68 -0.35 9.79
CA THR A 81 4.30 0.66 8.92
C THR A 81 3.70 2.06 9.15
N PRO A 82 2.36 2.24 9.27
CA PRO A 82 1.76 3.52 9.66
C PRO A 82 2.27 4.09 10.98
N MET A 83 2.49 3.26 12.00
CA MET A 83 3.02 3.72 13.30
C MET A 83 4.46 4.20 13.18
N LEU A 84 5.28 3.57 12.33
CA LEU A 84 6.61 4.08 11.97
C LEU A 84 6.50 5.44 11.28
N TYR A 85 5.62 5.57 10.30
CA TYR A 85 5.39 6.86 9.63
C TYR A 85 4.88 7.93 10.60
N PHE A 86 4.02 7.56 11.55
CA PHE A 86 3.58 8.46 12.61
C PHE A 86 4.77 8.93 13.47
N ALA A 87 5.69 8.03 13.85
CA ALA A 87 6.92 8.41 14.55
C ALA A 87 7.78 9.36 13.71
N ALA A 88 7.93 9.07 12.40
CA ALA A 88 8.68 9.92 11.48
C ALA A 88 8.00 11.27 11.18
N HIS A 89 6.76 11.50 11.62
CA HIS A 89 6.08 12.79 11.50
C HIS A 89 5.99 13.56 12.83
N THR A 90 6.11 12.86 13.97
CA THR A 90 5.88 13.46 15.28
C THR A 90 7.14 13.57 16.15
N LEU A 91 8.12 12.68 15.94
CA LEU A 91 9.36 12.63 16.73
C LEU A 91 10.59 13.04 15.93
N CYS A 92 10.55 12.90 14.61
CA CYS A 92 11.65 13.23 13.68
C CYS A 92 11.07 13.46 12.28
N THR A 93 11.89 13.38 11.21
CA THR A 93 11.44 13.53 9.83
C THR A 93 11.94 12.39 8.93
N SER A 94 12.67 11.44 9.49
CA SER A 94 13.24 10.31 8.77
C SER A 94 12.97 9.00 9.50
N GLY A 95 12.71 7.92 8.74
CA GLY A 95 12.45 6.63 9.35
C GLY A 95 12.59 5.46 8.38
N ILE A 96 12.82 4.28 8.94
CA ILE A 96 12.92 3.02 8.20
C ILE A 96 12.06 1.97 8.89
N GLN A 97 11.14 1.37 8.14
CA GLN A 97 10.37 0.19 8.56
C GLN A 97 11.00 -1.06 7.96
N VAL A 98 11.36 -2.00 8.83
CA VAL A 98 11.78 -3.35 8.42
C VAL A 98 10.54 -4.19 8.22
N THR A 99 10.20 -4.50 6.97
CA THR A 99 8.97 -5.21 6.63
C THR A 99 9.04 -5.92 5.28
N GLY A 100 8.38 -7.06 5.19
CA GLY A 100 8.09 -7.73 3.93
C GLY A 100 6.67 -7.46 3.43
N SER A 101 5.87 -6.60 4.12
CA SER A 101 4.47 -6.30 3.80
C SER A 101 3.66 -7.61 3.61
N HIS A 102 3.01 -7.78 2.47
CA HIS A 102 2.24 -8.96 2.09
C HIS A 102 3.06 -10.05 1.35
N ASN A 103 4.39 -9.95 1.29
CA ASN A 103 5.21 -11.00 0.67
C ASN A 103 5.22 -12.29 1.51
N PRO A 104 5.59 -13.44 0.93
CA PRO A 104 5.79 -14.70 1.67
C PRO A 104 6.68 -14.53 2.90
N LYS A 105 6.56 -15.46 3.86
CA LYS A 105 7.19 -15.34 5.19
C LYS A 105 8.72 -15.28 5.18
N ASP A 106 9.36 -15.80 4.14
CA ASP A 106 10.81 -15.79 3.92
C ASP A 106 11.31 -14.48 3.32
N TYR A 107 10.42 -13.56 2.93
CA TYR A 107 10.79 -12.21 2.48
C TYR A 107 10.87 -11.23 3.64
N ASN A 108 11.74 -10.23 3.49
CA ASN A 108 11.75 -9.01 4.28
C ASN A 108 12.26 -7.85 3.43
N GLY A 109 12.30 -6.63 4.00
CA GLY A 109 12.72 -5.45 3.25
C GLY A 109 12.71 -4.19 4.08
N PHE A 110 12.79 -3.04 3.40
CA PHE A 110 12.88 -1.73 4.03
C PHE A 110 12.05 -0.70 3.27
N LYS A 111 11.05 -0.13 3.95
CA LYS A 111 10.33 1.06 3.51
C LYS A 111 10.97 2.27 4.18
N MET A 112 11.26 3.33 3.43
CA MET A 112 12.12 4.41 3.90
C MET A 112 11.53 5.79 3.66
N VAL A 113 11.65 6.65 4.67
CA VAL A 113 11.32 8.07 4.62
C VAL A 113 12.57 8.87 4.98
N LEU A 114 12.93 9.85 4.17
CA LEU A 114 14.07 10.73 4.39
C LEU A 114 13.61 12.19 4.32
N ALA A 115 13.90 12.95 5.37
CA ALA A 115 13.55 14.38 5.45
C ALA A 115 12.06 14.66 5.09
N GLY A 116 11.14 13.86 5.66
CA GLY A 116 9.70 14.01 5.50
C GLY A 116 9.13 13.60 4.14
N ARG A 117 9.84 12.78 3.37
CA ARG A 117 9.35 12.24 2.10
C ARG A 117 9.79 10.79 1.89
N ALA A 118 8.92 9.98 1.31
CA ALA A 118 9.28 8.62 0.90
C ALA A 118 10.34 8.69 -0.20
N ILE A 119 11.37 7.83 -0.11
CA ILE A 119 12.41 7.73 -1.15
C ILE A 119 12.05 6.63 -2.16
N TYR A 120 12.42 6.84 -3.41
CA TYR A 120 12.16 5.91 -4.52
C TYR A 120 13.12 6.14 -5.70
N GLY A 121 13.12 5.24 -6.67
CA GLY A 121 13.85 5.39 -7.93
C GLY A 121 15.35 5.60 -7.73
N ASP A 122 15.86 6.71 -8.25
CA ASP A 122 17.30 7.02 -8.24
C ASP A 122 17.88 7.17 -6.83
N GLU A 123 17.06 7.52 -5.82
CA GLU A 123 17.53 7.61 -4.44
C GLU A 123 17.85 6.22 -3.88
N ILE A 124 17.00 5.21 -4.16
CA ILE A 124 17.26 3.82 -3.78
C ILE A 124 18.50 3.29 -4.51
N GLN A 125 18.65 3.61 -5.80
CA GLN A 125 19.86 3.26 -6.56
C GLN A 125 21.10 4.00 -6.03
N GLY A 126 20.95 5.21 -5.52
CA GLY A 126 22.00 5.96 -4.83
C GLY A 126 22.49 5.27 -3.56
N LEU A 127 21.56 4.78 -2.73
CA LEU A 127 21.89 3.96 -1.56
C LEU A 127 22.63 2.69 -1.97
N ARG A 128 22.15 1.97 -2.98
CA ARG A 128 22.84 0.79 -3.53
C ARG A 128 24.28 1.09 -3.92
N LYS A 129 24.53 2.14 -4.70
CA LYS A 129 25.88 2.54 -5.11
C LYS A 129 26.78 2.84 -3.91
N THR A 130 26.27 3.53 -2.89
CA THR A 130 27.00 3.82 -1.65
C THR A 130 27.34 2.53 -0.90
N MET A 131 26.44 1.58 -0.83
CA MET A 131 26.66 0.28 -0.18
C MET A 131 27.72 -0.55 -0.94
N GLU A 132 27.59 -0.67 -2.27
CA GLU A 132 28.53 -1.42 -3.14
C GLU A 132 29.95 -0.85 -3.05
N ALA A 133 30.10 0.46 -3.09
CA ALA A 133 31.37 1.16 -3.02
C ALA A 133 31.93 1.28 -1.59
N GLY A 134 31.12 1.04 -0.55
CA GLY A 134 31.54 1.22 0.85
C GLY A 134 31.90 2.67 1.20
N THR A 135 31.25 3.65 0.54
CA THR A 135 31.58 5.09 0.67
C THR A 135 30.74 5.84 1.70
N ALA A 136 29.95 5.12 2.50
CA ALA A 136 29.17 5.73 3.57
C ALA A 136 30.06 6.48 4.56
N GLN A 137 29.65 7.71 4.91
CA GLN A 137 30.41 8.58 5.82
C GLN A 137 30.11 8.21 7.28
N LEU A 138 31.08 7.66 7.97
CA LEU A 138 31.00 7.33 9.39
C LEU A 138 31.31 8.56 10.25
N ALA A 139 30.71 8.62 11.44
CA ALA A 139 30.99 9.66 12.43
C ALA A 139 30.64 9.18 13.85
N PRO A 140 31.34 9.67 14.87
CA PRO A 140 31.02 9.38 16.27
C PRO A 140 29.73 10.10 16.71
N GLY A 141 29.19 9.69 17.87
CA GLY A 141 28.10 10.38 18.55
C GLY A 141 26.71 9.78 18.27
N GLY A 142 26.64 8.72 17.47
CA GLY A 142 25.38 8.00 17.29
C GLY A 142 24.95 7.26 18.57
N SER A 143 23.66 7.16 18.78
CA SER A 143 23.06 6.52 19.95
C SER A 143 21.73 5.87 19.60
N VAL A 144 21.18 5.08 20.52
CA VAL A 144 19.85 4.44 20.37
C VAL A 144 19.03 4.75 21.60
N ARG A 145 17.79 5.14 21.41
CA ARG A 145 16.77 5.16 22.47
C ARG A 145 15.49 4.45 22.03
N LYS A 146 14.85 3.75 22.94
CA LYS A 146 13.57 3.10 22.68
C LYS A 146 12.42 4.05 23.01
N VAL A 147 11.40 4.09 22.15
CA VAL A 147 10.19 4.89 22.34
C VAL A 147 8.98 4.07 21.94
N ASP A 148 8.05 3.88 22.85
CA ASP A 148 6.74 3.32 22.53
C ASP A 148 5.82 4.44 22.00
N VAL A 149 5.35 4.30 20.78
CA VAL A 149 4.46 5.26 20.12
C VAL A 149 2.98 4.84 20.15
N THR A 150 2.69 3.66 20.67
CA THR A 150 1.36 3.02 20.63
C THR A 150 0.28 3.90 21.25
N ASP A 151 0.48 4.32 22.48
CA ASP A 151 -0.49 5.17 23.18
C ASP A 151 -0.73 6.51 22.49
N ALA A 152 0.33 7.13 21.96
CA ALA A 152 0.23 8.41 21.26
C ALA A 152 -0.55 8.25 19.93
N TYR A 153 -0.29 7.16 19.20
CA TYR A 153 -0.99 6.83 17.96
C TYR A 153 -2.48 6.53 18.21
N VAL A 154 -2.79 5.68 19.20
CA VAL A 154 -4.18 5.39 19.61
C VAL A 154 -4.92 6.67 19.99
N LYS A 155 -4.33 7.50 20.85
CA LYS A 155 -4.92 8.78 21.30
C LYS A 155 -5.15 9.74 20.14
N ARG A 156 -4.21 9.81 19.19
CA ARG A 156 -4.33 10.68 18.02
C ARG A 156 -5.52 10.26 17.13
N ILE A 157 -5.71 8.96 16.89
CA ILE A 157 -6.84 8.42 16.12
C ILE A 157 -8.15 8.63 16.90
N ALA A 158 -8.23 8.20 18.15
CA ALA A 158 -9.44 8.31 18.98
C ALA A 158 -9.87 9.77 19.22
N GLY A 159 -8.91 10.69 19.23
CA GLY A 159 -9.19 12.13 19.30
C GLY A 159 -9.80 12.72 18.03
N ASP A 160 -9.51 12.11 16.89
CA ASP A 160 -9.95 12.55 15.57
C ASP A 160 -11.30 11.95 15.15
N ILE A 161 -11.46 10.65 15.31
CA ILE A 161 -12.61 9.87 14.80
C ILE A 161 -13.81 9.97 15.76
N LYS A 162 -15.00 10.16 15.20
CA LYS A 162 -16.28 10.24 15.93
C LYS A 162 -17.34 9.40 15.27
N LEU A 163 -17.60 8.24 15.83
CA LEU A 163 -18.71 7.39 15.36
C LEU A 163 -20.05 8.02 15.74
N ALA A 164 -21.03 7.99 14.84
CA ALA A 164 -22.40 8.45 15.11
C ALA A 164 -23.15 7.45 16.00
N ARG A 165 -22.77 6.18 15.99
CA ARG A 165 -23.29 5.11 16.85
C ARG A 165 -22.22 4.04 17.07
N PRO A 166 -22.30 3.23 18.13
CA PRO A 166 -21.46 2.04 18.27
C PRO A 166 -21.65 1.09 17.09
N MET A 167 -20.59 0.40 16.70
CA MET A 167 -20.62 -0.59 15.60
C MET A 167 -20.00 -1.91 16.05
N LYS A 168 -20.57 -3.02 15.58
CA LYS A 168 -20.00 -4.36 15.77
C LYS A 168 -19.23 -4.76 14.52
N ILE A 169 -17.96 -5.09 14.67
CA ILE A 169 -17.08 -5.41 13.54
C ILE A 169 -16.26 -6.67 13.80
N VAL A 170 -15.88 -7.35 12.73
CA VAL A 170 -14.83 -8.37 12.77
C VAL A 170 -13.53 -7.77 12.21
N VAL A 171 -12.43 -7.98 12.90
CA VAL A 171 -11.10 -7.51 12.49
C VAL A 171 -10.21 -8.72 12.25
N ASP A 172 -9.77 -8.88 11.01
CA ASP A 172 -8.83 -9.93 10.59
C ASP A 172 -7.44 -9.33 10.39
N SER A 173 -6.52 -9.73 11.25
CA SER A 173 -5.13 -9.25 11.19
C SER A 173 -4.19 -10.22 10.47
N GLY A 174 -4.67 -11.39 10.02
CA GLY A 174 -3.89 -12.40 9.29
C GLY A 174 -2.56 -12.79 9.98
N ASN A 175 -2.51 -12.76 11.32
CA ASN A 175 -1.29 -12.88 12.13
C ASN A 175 -0.21 -11.80 11.84
N GLY A 176 -0.56 -10.74 11.10
CA GLY A 176 0.30 -9.58 10.87
C GLY A 176 0.41 -8.66 12.08
N ILE A 177 1.30 -7.68 11.98
CA ILE A 177 1.60 -6.76 13.09
C ILE A 177 0.41 -5.85 13.47
N ALA A 178 -0.58 -5.67 12.59
CA ALA A 178 -1.79 -4.92 12.89
C ALA A 178 -2.57 -5.50 14.07
N GLY A 179 -2.48 -6.82 14.30
CA GLY A 179 -3.11 -7.50 15.44
C GLY A 179 -2.71 -6.94 16.80
N ALA A 180 -1.51 -6.41 16.92
CA ALA A 180 -1.01 -5.80 18.15
C ALA A 180 -1.68 -4.46 18.52
N SER A 181 -2.29 -3.75 17.56
CA SER A 181 -2.79 -2.39 17.79
C SER A 181 -4.20 -2.12 17.23
N ALA A 182 -4.54 -2.62 16.05
CA ALA A 182 -5.79 -2.28 15.37
C ALA A 182 -7.05 -2.62 16.19
N PRO A 183 -7.19 -3.81 16.83
CA PRO A 183 -8.36 -4.11 17.65
C PRO A 183 -8.56 -3.13 18.80
N ALA A 184 -7.48 -2.74 19.48
CA ALA A 184 -7.53 -1.76 20.56
C ALA A 184 -7.94 -0.37 20.08
N ILE A 185 -7.49 0.04 18.90
CA ILE A 185 -7.85 1.32 18.27
C ILE A 185 -9.34 1.34 17.93
N PHE A 186 -9.89 0.27 17.32
CA PHE A 186 -11.31 0.22 17.02
C PHE A 186 -12.19 0.22 18.27
N ARG A 187 -11.77 -0.44 19.35
CA ARG A 187 -12.45 -0.33 20.66
C ARG A 187 -12.38 1.08 21.22
N ALA A 188 -11.24 1.76 21.09
CA ALA A 188 -11.07 3.12 21.60
C ALA A 188 -11.97 4.15 20.89
N ILE A 189 -12.37 3.91 19.65
CA ILE A 189 -13.34 4.76 18.93
C ILE A 189 -14.80 4.36 19.15
N GLY A 190 -15.07 3.27 19.91
CA GLY A 190 -16.43 2.84 20.29
C GLY A 190 -16.98 1.63 19.56
N CYS A 191 -16.13 0.80 18.94
CA CYS A 191 -16.56 -0.45 18.33
C CYS A 191 -16.55 -1.61 19.31
N GLU A 192 -17.50 -2.55 19.13
CA GLU A 192 -17.40 -3.92 19.63
C GLU A 192 -16.66 -4.76 18.59
N VAL A 193 -15.51 -5.35 18.99
CA VAL A 193 -14.57 -5.99 18.06
C VAL A 193 -14.48 -7.48 18.34
N THR A 194 -14.81 -8.29 17.33
CA THR A 194 -14.44 -9.71 17.25
C THR A 194 -13.13 -9.80 16.48
N GLU A 195 -12.13 -10.45 17.10
CA GLU A 195 -10.79 -10.57 16.52
C GLU A 195 -10.59 -11.90 15.82
N LEU A 196 -9.98 -11.86 14.64
CA LEU A 196 -9.44 -13.01 13.94
C LEU A 196 -7.94 -12.83 13.78
N PHE A 197 -7.18 -13.86 14.15
CA PHE A 197 -5.74 -13.97 13.92
C PHE A 197 -4.94 -12.73 14.38
N SER A 198 -5.33 -12.17 15.54
CA SER A 198 -4.67 -10.97 16.12
C SER A 198 -3.35 -11.30 16.82
N GLU A 199 -3.06 -12.58 17.12
CA GLU A 199 -1.74 -12.99 17.60
C GLU A 199 -0.70 -12.79 16.48
N VAL A 200 0.34 -11.99 16.76
CA VAL A 200 1.39 -11.71 15.79
C VAL A 200 2.29 -12.93 15.63
N ASP A 201 2.28 -13.54 14.44
CA ASP A 201 3.13 -14.68 14.10
C ASP A 201 3.67 -14.55 12.68
N GLY A 202 4.99 -14.35 12.56
CA GLY A 202 5.67 -14.21 11.28
C GLY A 202 5.68 -15.46 10.39
N ASN A 203 5.09 -16.58 10.85
CA ASN A 203 4.82 -17.76 10.02
C ASN A 203 3.51 -17.66 9.23
N PHE A 204 2.59 -16.76 9.63
CA PHE A 204 1.26 -16.58 9.04
C PHE A 204 0.47 -17.91 8.94
N PRO A 205 0.20 -18.59 10.10
CA PRO A 205 -0.26 -19.98 10.09
C PRO A 205 -1.69 -20.19 9.57
N ASN A 206 -2.52 -19.14 9.55
CA ASN A 206 -3.93 -19.27 9.18
C ASN A 206 -4.15 -18.98 7.69
N HIS A 207 -3.80 -17.81 7.22
CA HIS A 207 -3.81 -17.46 5.81
C HIS A 207 -2.73 -16.41 5.51
N HIS A 208 -2.44 -16.21 4.24
CA HIS A 208 -1.50 -15.18 3.82
C HIS A 208 -2.10 -13.77 4.10
N PRO A 209 -1.38 -12.84 4.76
CA PRO A 209 -1.91 -11.53 5.12
C PRO A 209 -1.89 -10.56 3.93
N ASP A 210 -2.76 -10.83 2.95
CA ASP A 210 -2.99 -9.98 1.78
C ASP A 210 -4.49 -9.87 1.52
N PRO A 211 -5.15 -8.78 1.96
CA PRO A 211 -6.59 -8.59 1.80
C PRO A 211 -7.01 -8.28 0.35
N SER A 212 -6.08 -8.09 -0.56
CA SER A 212 -6.37 -7.91 -1.98
C SER A 212 -6.83 -9.22 -2.65
N LYS A 213 -6.58 -10.36 -2.00
CA LYS A 213 -6.90 -11.71 -2.48
C LYS A 213 -8.17 -12.23 -1.83
N PRO A 214 -9.23 -12.53 -2.60
CA PRO A 214 -10.50 -13.02 -2.06
C PRO A 214 -10.37 -14.32 -1.25
N GLU A 215 -9.44 -15.18 -1.60
CA GLU A 215 -9.17 -16.43 -0.87
C GLU A 215 -8.72 -16.20 0.57
N ASN A 216 -8.05 -15.09 0.87
CA ASN A 216 -7.58 -14.71 2.20
C ASN A 216 -8.69 -14.07 3.06
N LEU A 217 -9.85 -13.78 2.49
CA LEU A 217 -11.00 -13.19 3.19
C LEU A 217 -12.05 -14.22 3.61
N LYS A 218 -11.84 -15.52 3.34
CA LYS A 218 -12.83 -16.58 3.59
C LYS A 218 -13.20 -16.71 5.07
N ASP A 219 -12.20 -16.67 5.96
CA ASP A 219 -12.43 -16.78 7.40
C ASP A 219 -13.16 -15.56 7.94
N LEU A 220 -12.82 -14.37 7.44
CA LEU A 220 -13.52 -13.12 7.75
C LEU A 220 -14.99 -13.19 7.30
N MET A 221 -15.26 -13.66 6.07
CA MET A 221 -16.63 -13.86 5.57
C MET A 221 -17.41 -14.87 6.41
N ALA A 222 -16.78 -15.98 6.81
CA ALA A 222 -17.40 -16.99 7.65
C ALA A 222 -17.72 -16.45 9.06
N ALA A 223 -16.82 -15.69 9.67
CA ALA A 223 -17.04 -15.07 10.98
C ALA A 223 -18.16 -14.02 10.92
N LEU A 224 -18.23 -13.22 9.86
CA LEU A 224 -19.33 -12.29 9.63
C LEU A 224 -20.67 -13.02 9.52
N ALA A 225 -20.75 -14.06 8.70
CA ALA A 225 -21.97 -14.84 8.55
C ALA A 225 -22.48 -15.43 9.88
N ALA A 226 -21.57 -15.87 10.75
CA ALA A 226 -21.85 -16.52 12.02
C ALA A 226 -22.12 -15.56 13.20
N SER A 227 -21.89 -14.25 13.07
CA SER A 227 -22.01 -13.25 14.14
C SER A 227 -23.12 -12.23 13.87
N ASP A 228 -23.29 -11.26 14.75
CA ASP A 228 -24.13 -10.07 14.53
C ASP A 228 -23.31 -8.82 14.12
N ALA A 229 -22.03 -9.01 13.79
CA ALA A 229 -21.18 -7.96 13.27
C ALA A 229 -21.71 -7.40 11.93
N GLU A 230 -21.54 -6.11 11.74
CA GLU A 230 -22.08 -5.37 10.60
C GLU A 230 -21.18 -5.43 9.38
N LEU A 231 -19.87 -5.43 9.58
CA LEU A 231 -18.86 -5.52 8.53
C LEU A 231 -17.53 -6.08 9.07
N GLY A 232 -16.65 -6.46 8.15
CA GLY A 232 -15.31 -6.95 8.44
C GLY A 232 -14.24 -6.06 7.85
N LEU A 233 -13.13 -5.94 8.60
CA LEU A 233 -11.93 -5.23 8.19
C LEU A 233 -10.76 -6.21 8.20
N ALA A 234 -9.95 -6.22 7.14
CA ALA A 234 -8.77 -7.05 7.01
C ALA A 234 -7.53 -6.21 6.73
N PHE A 235 -6.39 -6.64 7.25
CA PHE A 235 -5.11 -5.94 7.11
C PHE A 235 -4.06 -6.82 6.45
N ASP A 236 -3.11 -6.19 5.77
CA ASP A 236 -1.91 -6.90 5.31
C ASP A 236 -0.84 -7.02 6.41
N GLY A 237 0.26 -7.70 6.09
CA GLY A 237 1.26 -8.10 7.07
C GLY A 237 1.89 -6.97 7.87
N ASP A 238 1.96 -5.75 7.34
CA ASP A 238 2.48 -4.57 8.04
C ASP A 238 1.44 -3.46 8.29
N GLY A 239 0.16 -3.73 7.95
CA GLY A 239 -0.98 -2.94 8.37
C GLY A 239 -1.18 -1.63 7.63
N ASP A 240 -0.57 -1.44 6.46
CA ASP A 240 -0.74 -0.23 5.67
C ASP A 240 -1.82 -0.35 4.58
N ARG A 241 -2.44 -1.55 4.41
CA ARG A 241 -3.56 -1.80 3.50
C ARG A 241 -4.82 -2.21 4.24
N LEU A 242 -5.97 -1.86 3.66
CA LEU A 242 -7.30 -2.17 4.18
C LEU A 242 -8.12 -2.97 3.17
N GLY A 243 -8.62 -4.14 3.61
CA GLY A 243 -9.71 -4.87 2.99
C GLY A 243 -11.02 -4.66 3.74
N ILE A 244 -12.15 -4.62 3.03
CA ILE A 244 -13.49 -4.42 3.60
C ILE A 244 -14.42 -5.50 3.08
N VAL A 245 -15.10 -6.17 3.98
CA VAL A 245 -16.12 -7.19 3.66
C VAL A 245 -17.44 -6.80 4.32
N THR A 246 -18.53 -6.81 3.55
CA THR A 246 -19.89 -6.55 4.05
C THR A 246 -20.47 -7.79 4.72
N LYS A 247 -21.56 -7.62 5.48
CA LYS A 247 -22.26 -8.70 6.19
C LYS A 247 -22.72 -9.83 5.26
N ASP A 248 -23.08 -9.50 4.03
CA ASP A 248 -23.48 -10.46 3.00
C ASP A 248 -22.30 -11.03 2.20
N GLY A 249 -21.06 -10.80 2.66
CA GLY A 249 -19.85 -11.40 2.12
C GLY A 249 -19.29 -10.72 0.86
N GLN A 250 -19.71 -9.50 0.54
CA GLN A 250 -19.14 -8.79 -0.60
C GLN A 250 -17.81 -8.12 -0.22
N ASN A 251 -16.80 -8.34 -1.04
CA ASN A 251 -15.54 -7.59 -0.95
C ASN A 251 -15.72 -6.20 -1.60
N ILE A 252 -15.52 -5.15 -0.81
CA ILE A 252 -15.54 -3.77 -1.30
C ILE A 252 -14.11 -3.37 -1.68
N PHE A 253 -13.80 -3.52 -2.96
CA PHE A 253 -12.47 -3.20 -3.49
C PHE A 253 -12.06 -1.75 -3.23
N PRO A 254 -10.74 -1.44 -3.13
CA PRO A 254 -10.24 -0.12 -2.74
C PRO A 254 -10.73 1.03 -3.61
N ASP A 255 -10.91 0.84 -4.90
CA ASP A 255 -11.44 1.86 -5.81
C ASP A 255 -12.93 2.19 -5.53
N ARG A 256 -13.71 1.24 -4.99
CA ARG A 256 -15.06 1.51 -4.46
C ARG A 256 -15.00 2.21 -3.11
N GLN A 257 -14.07 1.80 -2.22
CA GLN A 257 -13.81 2.49 -0.96
C GLN A 257 -13.46 3.97 -1.21
N MET A 258 -12.62 4.23 -2.20
CA MET A 258 -12.20 5.57 -2.59
C MET A 258 -13.37 6.47 -3.04
N GLN A 259 -14.43 5.92 -3.63
CA GLN A 259 -15.63 6.71 -3.96
C GLN A 259 -16.27 7.29 -2.68
N LEU A 260 -16.38 6.47 -1.63
CA LEU A 260 -16.94 6.87 -0.34
C LEU A 260 -16.02 7.87 0.38
N PHE A 261 -14.72 7.58 0.43
CA PHE A 261 -13.73 8.45 1.05
C PHE A 261 -13.62 9.81 0.35
N ALA A 262 -13.66 9.83 -0.99
CA ALA A 262 -13.65 11.07 -1.76
C ALA A 262 -14.86 11.95 -1.46
N GLN A 263 -16.06 11.37 -1.40
CA GLN A 263 -17.28 12.07 -1.01
C GLN A 263 -17.15 12.73 0.37
N ASP A 264 -16.68 11.97 1.36
CA ASP A 264 -16.51 12.47 2.73
C ASP A 264 -15.46 13.59 2.80
N VAL A 265 -14.29 13.40 2.20
CA VAL A 265 -13.20 14.40 2.19
C VAL A 265 -13.62 15.66 1.44
N LEU A 266 -14.21 15.54 0.27
CA LEU A 266 -14.63 16.68 -0.56
C LEU A 266 -15.76 17.50 0.05
N SER A 267 -16.55 16.92 0.96
CA SER A 267 -17.52 17.69 1.74
C SER A 267 -16.88 18.77 2.63
N ARG A 268 -15.60 18.61 2.99
CA ARG A 268 -14.82 19.55 3.81
C ARG A 268 -13.74 20.29 3.02
N VAL A 269 -13.28 19.70 1.88
CA VAL A 269 -12.26 20.27 0.99
C VAL A 269 -12.81 20.35 -0.43
N PRO A 270 -13.82 21.20 -0.71
CA PRO A 270 -14.43 21.30 -2.03
C PRO A 270 -13.39 21.74 -3.07
N GLY A 271 -13.45 21.14 -4.26
CA GLY A 271 -12.50 21.40 -5.36
C GLY A 271 -11.15 20.70 -5.20
N GLY A 272 -10.96 19.90 -4.13
CA GLY A 272 -9.73 19.14 -3.91
C GLY A 272 -9.43 18.14 -5.03
N THR A 273 -8.15 17.95 -5.33
CA THR A 273 -7.70 16.92 -6.30
C THR A 273 -7.53 15.59 -5.58
N ILE A 274 -8.23 14.55 -6.02
CA ILE A 274 -8.13 13.19 -5.49
C ILE A 274 -7.27 12.35 -6.42
N ILE A 275 -6.17 11.79 -5.91
CA ILE A 275 -5.24 10.98 -6.68
C ILE A 275 -5.58 9.50 -6.53
N TYR A 276 -5.52 8.75 -7.64
CA TYR A 276 -5.68 7.29 -7.61
C TYR A 276 -4.84 6.64 -8.73
N ASP A 277 -4.48 5.38 -8.54
CA ASP A 277 -3.60 4.69 -9.48
C ASP A 277 -4.33 4.23 -10.76
N VAL A 278 -3.54 3.95 -11.78
CA VAL A 278 -4.05 3.53 -13.11
C VAL A 278 -4.86 2.24 -13.10
N LYS A 279 -4.84 1.45 -12.03
CA LYS A 279 -5.61 0.22 -11.89
C LYS A 279 -7.04 0.45 -11.40
N CYS A 280 -7.33 1.62 -10.84
CA CYS A 280 -8.65 1.95 -10.31
C CYS A 280 -9.73 2.01 -11.39
N SER A 281 -10.95 1.68 -10.98
CA SER A 281 -12.16 1.66 -11.80
C SER A 281 -12.42 3.01 -12.47
N GLN A 282 -12.92 2.96 -13.71
CA GLN A 282 -13.43 4.12 -14.43
C GLN A 282 -14.59 4.84 -13.71
N ARG A 283 -15.28 4.13 -12.76
CA ARG A 283 -16.35 4.71 -11.94
C ARG A 283 -15.86 5.77 -10.94
N LEU A 284 -14.57 5.77 -10.61
CA LEU A 284 -14.03 6.65 -9.58
C LEU A 284 -13.98 8.12 -10.01
N ALA A 285 -13.59 8.42 -11.24
CA ALA A 285 -13.54 9.79 -11.74
C ALA A 285 -14.89 10.51 -11.68
N PRO A 286 -16.00 9.95 -12.23
CA PRO A 286 -17.32 10.55 -12.13
C PRO A 286 -17.81 10.73 -10.69
N ALA A 287 -17.46 9.80 -9.78
CA ALA A 287 -17.83 9.90 -8.37
C ALA A 287 -17.11 11.08 -7.68
N ILE A 288 -15.85 11.30 -7.99
CA ILE A 288 -15.06 12.44 -7.48
C ILE A 288 -15.63 13.76 -8.03
N GLU A 289 -15.92 13.83 -9.33
CA GLU A 289 -16.51 15.01 -9.98
C GLU A 289 -17.88 15.34 -9.40
N ALA A 290 -18.74 14.33 -9.22
CA ALA A 290 -20.06 14.50 -8.61
C ALA A 290 -19.98 15.01 -7.16
N ALA A 291 -18.91 14.67 -6.44
CA ALA A 291 -18.61 15.20 -5.12
C ALA A 291 -17.97 16.59 -5.12
N GLY A 292 -17.77 17.21 -6.29
CA GLY A 292 -17.18 18.55 -6.46
C GLY A 292 -15.65 18.56 -6.41
N GLY A 293 -14.98 17.43 -6.62
CA GLY A 293 -13.53 17.31 -6.65
C GLY A 293 -12.95 17.22 -8.06
N LYS A 294 -11.63 17.04 -8.14
CA LYS A 294 -10.88 16.86 -9.39
C LYS A 294 -10.22 15.48 -9.39
N PRO A 295 -10.61 14.55 -10.28
CA PRO A 295 -9.95 13.26 -10.37
C PRO A 295 -8.56 13.38 -11.00
N MET A 296 -7.58 12.64 -10.48
CA MET A 296 -6.25 12.54 -11.07
C MET A 296 -5.78 11.09 -11.05
N ILE A 297 -5.73 10.47 -12.24
CA ILE A 297 -5.04 9.17 -12.42
C ILE A 297 -3.54 9.40 -12.33
N TYR A 298 -2.83 8.51 -11.61
CA TYR A 298 -1.40 8.56 -11.46
C TYR A 298 -0.75 7.17 -11.50
N LYS A 299 0.58 7.13 -11.45
CA LYS A 299 1.35 5.89 -11.46
C LYS A 299 1.09 5.06 -10.21
N THR A 300 1.06 3.73 -10.36
CA THR A 300 1.03 2.79 -9.24
C THR A 300 2.33 2.84 -8.44
N GLY A 301 2.22 2.96 -7.13
CA GLY A 301 3.33 2.93 -6.19
C GLY A 301 3.12 3.90 -5.02
N HIS A 302 3.00 3.35 -3.80
CA HIS A 302 2.68 4.13 -2.60
C HIS A 302 3.61 5.34 -2.39
N SER A 303 4.92 5.19 -2.66
CA SER A 303 5.87 6.30 -2.55
C SER A 303 5.66 7.38 -3.61
N LEU A 304 5.28 6.98 -4.84
CA LEU A 304 5.00 7.91 -5.93
C LEU A 304 3.73 8.72 -5.65
N ILE A 305 2.69 8.07 -5.15
CA ILE A 305 1.43 8.75 -4.77
C ILE A 305 1.68 9.71 -3.61
N LYS A 306 2.39 9.30 -2.54
CA LYS A 306 2.76 10.21 -1.43
C LYS A 306 3.52 11.44 -1.90
N ALA A 307 4.49 11.26 -2.80
CA ALA A 307 5.24 12.36 -3.37
C ALA A 307 4.34 13.32 -4.18
N LYS A 308 3.46 12.76 -5.01
CA LYS A 308 2.52 13.56 -5.83
C LYS A 308 1.48 14.27 -4.98
N MET A 309 0.95 13.62 -3.95
CA MET A 309 0.04 14.27 -2.98
C MET A 309 0.68 15.48 -2.30
N LYS A 310 1.97 15.35 -1.92
CA LYS A 310 2.72 16.47 -1.31
C LYS A 310 2.94 17.60 -2.32
N GLU A 311 3.28 17.27 -3.57
CA GLU A 311 3.54 18.25 -4.64
C GLU A 311 2.31 19.13 -4.95
N ILE A 312 1.12 18.53 -5.04
CA ILE A 312 -0.09 19.25 -5.46
C ILE A 312 -1.07 19.53 -4.31
N ASP A 313 -0.68 19.25 -3.07
CA ASP A 313 -1.49 19.43 -1.88
C ASP A 313 -2.80 18.62 -1.88
N SER A 314 -2.78 17.40 -2.42
CA SER A 314 -3.96 16.53 -2.49
C SER A 314 -4.42 16.09 -1.10
N PRO A 315 -5.73 16.21 -0.77
CA PRO A 315 -6.25 15.81 0.54
C PRO A 315 -6.42 14.29 0.71
N LEU A 316 -6.50 13.55 -0.39
CA LEU A 316 -6.73 12.10 -0.40
C LEU A 316 -6.09 11.46 -1.61
N GLY A 317 -5.46 10.31 -1.41
CA GLY A 317 -5.01 9.42 -2.47
C GLY A 317 -5.37 7.96 -2.18
N GLY A 318 -5.32 7.10 -3.21
CA GLY A 318 -5.57 5.67 -3.03
C GLY A 318 -5.07 4.82 -4.18
N GLU A 319 -4.81 3.56 -3.87
CA GLU A 319 -4.40 2.55 -4.85
C GLU A 319 -5.35 1.35 -4.83
N MET A 320 -5.50 0.69 -5.96
CA MET A 320 -6.28 -0.54 -6.07
C MET A 320 -5.74 -1.68 -5.18
N SER A 321 -4.49 -1.59 -4.77
CA SER A 321 -3.84 -2.53 -3.84
C SER A 321 -4.29 -2.41 -2.37
N GLY A 322 -5.06 -1.38 -2.01
CA GLY A 322 -5.55 -1.16 -0.65
C GLY A 322 -4.82 -0.08 0.15
N HIS A 323 -3.76 0.51 -0.40
CA HIS A 323 -3.14 1.70 0.20
C HIS A 323 -4.06 2.91 0.08
N ILE A 324 -4.47 3.50 1.20
CA ILE A 324 -5.29 4.71 1.27
C ILE A 324 -4.53 5.78 2.05
N PHE A 325 -4.42 6.96 1.47
CA PHE A 325 -3.61 8.06 1.98
C PHE A 325 -4.50 9.26 2.32
N PHE A 326 -4.81 9.44 3.57
CA PHE A 326 -5.51 10.64 4.04
C PHE A 326 -4.50 11.72 4.41
N LYS A 327 -4.56 12.90 3.77
CA LYS A 327 -3.89 14.11 4.22
C LYS A 327 -4.86 15.03 4.97
N GLU A 328 -6.12 15.02 4.58
CA GLU A 328 -7.19 15.68 5.30
C GLU A 328 -7.38 14.99 6.67
N ARG A 329 -7.16 15.73 7.74
CA ARG A 329 -7.18 15.29 9.16
C ARG A 329 -6.06 14.33 9.56
N TRP A 330 -5.22 13.86 8.62
CA TRP A 330 -4.09 12.95 8.87
C TRP A 330 -2.81 13.49 8.23
N TYR A 331 -1.78 12.67 8.06
CA TYR A 331 -0.44 13.09 7.66
C TYR A 331 -0.10 12.83 6.18
N GLY A 332 -0.97 12.15 5.43
CA GLY A 332 -0.77 11.87 4.01
C GLY A 332 0.04 10.61 3.71
N PHE A 333 0.29 9.76 4.70
CA PHE A 333 0.82 8.42 4.47
C PHE A 333 -0.30 7.36 4.42
N ASP A 334 0.03 6.20 3.87
CA ASP A 334 -0.82 5.02 3.80
C ASP A 334 -1.02 4.41 5.20
N ASP A 335 -2.29 4.22 5.59
CA ASP A 335 -2.63 3.76 6.92
C ASP A 335 -3.95 2.96 6.88
N GLY A 336 -3.81 1.62 6.91
CA GLY A 336 -4.98 0.73 6.86
C GLY A 336 -5.89 0.89 8.07
N THR A 337 -5.33 1.03 9.27
CA THR A 337 -6.11 1.20 10.50
C THR A 337 -6.85 2.54 10.52
N TYR A 338 -6.20 3.64 10.18
CA TYR A 338 -6.85 4.95 10.09
C TYR A 338 -7.92 4.97 8.99
N ALA A 339 -7.65 4.37 7.83
CA ALA A 339 -8.65 4.24 6.76
C ALA A 339 -9.89 3.45 7.22
N GLY A 340 -9.69 2.37 7.99
CA GLY A 340 -10.78 1.62 8.63
C GLY A 340 -11.58 2.47 9.60
N CYS A 341 -10.92 3.28 10.43
CA CYS A 341 -11.59 4.21 11.35
C CYS A 341 -12.39 5.27 10.59
N ARG A 342 -11.87 5.84 9.51
CA ARG A 342 -12.57 6.80 8.64
C ARG A 342 -13.80 6.15 7.97
N LEU A 343 -13.67 4.90 7.51
CA LEU A 343 -14.81 4.15 6.99
C LEU A 343 -15.93 4.04 8.03
N LEU A 344 -15.59 3.59 9.25
CA LEU A 344 -16.56 3.42 10.34
C LEU A 344 -17.22 4.74 10.73
N GLU A 345 -16.47 5.85 10.76
CA GLU A 345 -17.02 7.19 10.98
C GLU A 345 -18.08 7.56 9.93
N ILE A 346 -17.84 7.20 8.66
CA ILE A 346 -18.77 7.48 7.57
C ILE A 346 -20.02 6.58 7.67
N VAL A 347 -19.83 5.26 7.73
CA VAL A 347 -20.96 4.31 7.66
C VAL A 347 -21.78 4.26 8.95
N SER A 348 -21.21 4.65 10.10
CA SER A 348 -21.95 4.76 11.37
C SER A 348 -23.08 5.82 11.34
N LYS A 349 -23.04 6.75 10.39
CA LYS A 349 -24.11 7.76 10.18
C LYS A 349 -25.37 7.13 9.59
N SER A 350 -25.27 5.93 9.02
CA SER A 350 -26.41 5.15 8.53
C SER A 350 -26.81 4.07 9.54
N PRO A 351 -28.11 3.75 9.66
CA PRO A 351 -28.54 2.58 10.42
C PRO A 351 -28.10 1.24 9.77
N ASP A 352 -27.81 1.25 8.48
CA ASP A 352 -27.38 0.07 7.71
C ASP A 352 -26.07 0.38 6.93
N ALA A 353 -24.96 -0.07 7.49
CA ALA A 353 -23.64 0.08 6.87
C ALA A 353 -23.51 -0.71 5.55
N ASN A 354 -24.18 -1.87 5.45
CA ASN A 354 -24.14 -2.69 4.24
C ASN A 354 -24.87 -2.02 3.08
N ALA A 355 -26.02 -1.39 3.33
CA ALA A 355 -26.73 -0.63 2.30
C ALA A 355 -25.85 0.49 1.72
N VAL A 356 -25.08 1.17 2.56
CA VAL A 356 -24.12 2.20 2.10
C VAL A 356 -23.02 1.60 1.23
N LEU A 357 -22.39 0.52 1.66
CA LEU A 357 -21.27 -0.09 0.96
C LEU A 357 -21.70 -0.81 -0.33
N ASN A 358 -22.79 -1.58 -0.27
CA ASN A 358 -23.31 -2.31 -1.43
C ASN A 358 -23.93 -1.36 -2.47
N GLY A 359 -24.41 -0.19 -2.06
CA GLY A 359 -24.94 0.85 -2.94
C GLY A 359 -23.89 1.60 -3.75
N LEU A 360 -22.60 1.44 -3.45
CA LEU A 360 -21.53 2.07 -4.23
C LEU A 360 -21.51 1.54 -5.68
N PRO A 361 -21.36 2.40 -6.69
CA PRO A 361 -21.26 2.00 -8.08
C PRO A 361 -20.20 0.91 -8.31
N THR A 362 -20.54 -0.07 -9.13
CA THR A 362 -19.68 -1.19 -9.49
C THR A 362 -19.71 -1.43 -11.00
N SER A 363 -18.78 -2.23 -11.48
CA SER A 363 -18.64 -2.64 -12.89
C SER A 363 -18.26 -4.13 -12.95
N PHE A 364 -18.38 -4.73 -14.11
CA PHE A 364 -17.82 -6.05 -14.41
C PHE A 364 -16.31 -5.88 -14.61
N SER A 365 -15.47 -6.63 -13.90
CA SER A 365 -14.02 -6.52 -14.03
C SER A 365 -13.35 -7.89 -13.89
N THR A 366 -12.20 -8.05 -14.54
CA THR A 366 -11.31 -9.16 -14.24
C THR A 366 -10.66 -8.95 -12.86
N PRO A 367 -10.21 -10.01 -12.19
CA PRO A 367 -9.16 -9.88 -11.20
C PRO A 367 -7.90 -9.26 -11.85
N GLU A 368 -6.90 -8.95 -11.06
CA GLU A 368 -5.57 -8.62 -11.60
C GLU A 368 -4.99 -9.86 -12.28
N LEU A 369 -4.63 -9.74 -13.56
CA LEU A 369 -4.07 -10.81 -14.37
C LEU A 369 -2.58 -10.55 -14.59
N ASN A 370 -1.79 -11.62 -14.64
CA ASN A 370 -0.37 -11.55 -14.90
C ASN A 370 0.04 -12.32 -16.16
N VAL A 371 1.04 -11.79 -16.87
CA VAL A 371 1.78 -12.51 -17.91
C VAL A 371 3.24 -12.56 -17.49
N ALA A 372 3.76 -13.78 -17.30
CA ALA A 372 5.16 -13.98 -16.93
C ALA A 372 6.09 -13.53 -18.07
N CYS A 373 7.19 -12.89 -17.69
CA CYS A 373 8.20 -12.36 -18.59
C CYS A 373 9.61 -12.69 -18.08
N ALA A 374 10.60 -12.55 -18.95
CA ALA A 374 12.00 -12.53 -18.54
C ALA A 374 12.34 -11.22 -17.81
N GLU A 375 13.43 -11.21 -17.07
CA GLU A 375 13.90 -9.99 -16.36
C GLU A 375 14.12 -8.84 -17.36
N GLY A 376 13.52 -7.66 -17.08
CA GLY A 376 13.55 -6.48 -17.94
C GLY A 376 12.60 -6.51 -19.15
N GLU A 377 12.07 -7.66 -19.55
CA GLU A 377 11.14 -7.80 -20.68
C GLU A 377 9.83 -7.00 -20.51
N PRO A 378 9.20 -6.92 -19.31
CA PRO A 378 7.93 -6.20 -19.15
C PRO A 378 7.96 -4.76 -19.67
N HIS A 379 9.01 -4.03 -19.37
CA HIS A 379 9.15 -2.63 -19.80
C HIS A 379 9.30 -2.53 -21.33
N THR A 380 10.11 -3.40 -21.94
CA THR A 380 10.30 -3.44 -23.39
C THR A 380 8.98 -3.75 -24.14
N VAL A 381 8.21 -4.72 -23.61
CA VAL A 381 6.89 -5.07 -24.18
C VAL A 381 5.94 -3.88 -24.07
N VAL A 382 5.86 -3.24 -22.90
CA VAL A 382 4.98 -2.07 -22.69
C VAL A 382 5.38 -0.90 -23.59
N ASP A 383 6.67 -0.61 -23.73
CA ASP A 383 7.16 0.44 -24.64
C ASP A 383 6.75 0.18 -26.08
N GLN A 384 6.77 -1.07 -26.53
CA GLN A 384 6.33 -1.44 -27.86
C GLN A 384 4.80 -1.34 -28.00
N LEU A 385 4.04 -1.82 -27.01
CA LEU A 385 2.58 -1.69 -27.00
C LEU A 385 2.15 -0.23 -27.10
N VAL A 386 2.79 0.68 -26.38
CA VAL A 386 2.52 2.13 -26.42
C VAL A 386 2.79 2.69 -27.81
N LYS A 387 3.86 2.26 -28.48
CA LYS A 387 4.18 2.70 -29.85
C LYS A 387 3.16 2.20 -30.86
N ASP A 388 2.68 0.97 -30.71
CA ASP A 388 1.80 0.30 -31.66
C ASP A 388 0.31 0.56 -31.38
N ALA A 389 -0.02 1.09 -30.21
CA ALA A 389 -1.41 1.38 -29.80
C ALA A 389 -2.12 2.28 -30.81
N ARG A 390 -3.17 1.76 -31.44
CA ARG A 390 -4.05 2.47 -32.35
C ARG A 390 -5.49 2.06 -32.08
N PHE A 391 -6.20 2.94 -31.41
CA PHE A 391 -7.62 2.70 -31.09
C PHE A 391 -8.47 3.80 -31.73
N ALA A 392 -9.58 3.40 -32.32
CA ALA A 392 -10.51 4.36 -32.93
C ALA A 392 -11.25 5.15 -31.84
N ALA A 393 -11.59 6.40 -32.16
CA ALA A 393 -12.50 7.18 -31.30
C ALA A 393 -13.78 6.39 -31.02
N PRO A 394 -14.36 6.45 -29.80
CA PRO A 394 -14.06 7.43 -28.74
C PRO A 394 -13.03 6.97 -27.70
N ALA A 395 -12.21 5.94 -27.98
CA ALA A 395 -11.20 5.46 -27.06
C ALA A 395 -10.16 6.56 -26.72
N GLN A 396 -9.78 6.65 -25.47
CA GLN A 396 -8.77 7.56 -24.95
C GLN A 396 -7.57 6.77 -24.43
N VAL A 397 -6.37 7.07 -24.90
CA VAL A 397 -5.14 6.37 -24.52
C VAL A 397 -4.37 7.20 -23.49
N SER A 398 -4.01 6.57 -22.38
CA SER A 398 -3.10 7.10 -21.37
C SER A 398 -1.86 6.19 -21.26
N THR A 399 -0.70 6.82 -21.20
CA THR A 399 0.59 6.14 -21.09
C THR A 399 1.34 6.53 -19.81
N ILE A 400 0.61 6.99 -18.80
CA ILE A 400 1.21 7.48 -17.55
C ILE A 400 1.93 6.38 -16.75
N ASP A 401 1.41 5.13 -16.83
CA ASP A 401 2.01 3.94 -16.22
C ASP A 401 1.57 2.69 -17.02
N GLY A 402 2.25 2.43 -18.10
CA GLY A 402 1.88 1.41 -19.07
C GLY A 402 0.93 1.93 -20.15
N LEU A 403 0.12 1.04 -20.71
CA LEU A 403 -0.91 1.33 -21.68
C LEU A 403 -2.29 1.17 -21.04
N ARG A 404 -2.96 2.26 -20.74
CA ARG A 404 -4.37 2.28 -20.37
C ARG A 404 -5.20 2.87 -21.49
N VAL A 405 -6.28 2.19 -21.83
CA VAL A 405 -7.24 2.66 -22.85
C VAL A 405 -8.61 2.71 -22.20
N ASP A 406 -9.21 3.89 -22.21
CA ASP A 406 -10.54 4.13 -21.65
C ASP A 406 -11.54 4.30 -22.80
N TRP A 407 -12.62 3.49 -22.78
CA TRP A 407 -13.82 3.63 -23.63
C TRP A 407 -14.98 4.19 -22.79
N PRO A 408 -16.04 4.69 -23.39
CA PRO A 408 -17.22 5.15 -22.64
C PRO A 408 -17.84 4.08 -21.73
N ASP A 409 -17.63 2.81 -22.04
CA ASP A 409 -18.25 1.66 -21.38
C ASP A 409 -17.24 0.77 -20.62
N GLY A 410 -15.97 1.22 -20.41
CA GLY A 410 -14.99 0.49 -19.63
C GLY A 410 -13.53 0.84 -19.99
N PHE A 411 -12.57 0.13 -19.41
CA PHE A 411 -11.16 0.32 -19.72
C PHE A 411 -10.37 -0.99 -19.78
N GLY A 412 -9.22 -0.94 -20.46
CA GLY A 412 -8.19 -1.96 -20.44
C GLY A 412 -6.85 -1.38 -20.03
N LEU A 413 -6.09 -2.13 -19.23
CA LEU A 413 -4.76 -1.77 -18.76
C LEU A 413 -3.77 -2.92 -19.00
N ILE A 414 -2.60 -2.58 -19.53
CA ILE A 414 -1.41 -3.44 -19.57
C ILE A 414 -0.22 -2.61 -19.11
N ARG A 415 0.44 -3.01 -18.02
CA ARG A 415 1.59 -2.31 -17.46
C ARG A 415 2.70 -3.27 -17.03
N ALA A 416 3.92 -2.78 -16.92
CA ALA A 416 5.01 -3.52 -16.29
C ALA A 416 4.87 -3.49 -14.77
N SER A 417 5.10 -4.62 -14.10
CA SER A 417 5.21 -4.63 -12.64
C SER A 417 6.49 -3.93 -12.19
N ASN A 418 6.40 -3.18 -11.08
CA ASN A 418 7.55 -2.50 -10.46
C ASN A 418 8.38 -3.43 -9.56
N THR A 419 7.87 -4.63 -9.25
CA THR A 419 8.45 -5.50 -8.21
C THR A 419 8.80 -6.90 -8.72
N THR A 420 8.12 -7.37 -9.76
CA THR A 420 8.28 -8.71 -10.32
C THR A 420 8.37 -8.67 -11.86
N PRO A 421 9.01 -9.64 -12.52
CA PRO A 421 9.13 -9.67 -13.98
C PRO A 421 7.83 -10.19 -14.64
N VAL A 422 6.74 -9.43 -14.48
CA VAL A 422 5.45 -9.74 -15.09
C VAL A 422 4.83 -8.49 -15.73
N LEU A 423 3.98 -8.70 -16.74
CA LEU A 423 2.98 -7.71 -17.12
C LEU A 423 1.77 -7.87 -16.21
N VAL A 424 1.23 -6.75 -15.74
CA VAL A 424 0.00 -6.67 -14.97
C VAL A 424 -1.11 -6.16 -15.88
N LEU A 425 -2.21 -6.91 -15.94
CA LEU A 425 -3.36 -6.56 -16.76
C LEU A 425 -4.61 -6.44 -15.89
N ARG A 426 -5.49 -5.52 -16.24
CA ARG A 426 -6.84 -5.39 -15.69
C ARG A 426 -7.79 -4.90 -16.76
N PHE A 427 -8.98 -5.49 -16.81
CA PHE A 427 -10.04 -5.09 -17.73
C PHE A 427 -11.34 -4.82 -16.97
N GLU A 428 -12.09 -3.82 -17.39
CA GLU A 428 -13.37 -3.44 -16.80
C GLU A 428 -14.35 -3.07 -17.89
N GLY A 429 -15.62 -3.43 -17.68
CA GLY A 429 -16.73 -3.06 -18.54
C GLY A 429 -17.98 -2.74 -17.74
N GLN A 430 -18.82 -1.81 -18.22
CA GLN A 430 -20.12 -1.53 -17.60
C GLN A 430 -21.11 -2.70 -17.77
N THR A 431 -20.85 -3.57 -18.75
CA THR A 431 -21.57 -4.82 -19.01
C THR A 431 -20.57 -5.94 -19.25
N ASP A 432 -20.99 -7.19 -19.08
CA ASP A 432 -20.16 -8.36 -19.41
C ASP A 432 -19.72 -8.37 -20.89
N ALA A 433 -20.58 -7.91 -21.79
CA ALA A 433 -20.24 -7.79 -23.22
C ALA A 433 -19.16 -6.74 -23.48
N ALA A 434 -19.20 -5.59 -22.78
CA ALA A 434 -18.18 -4.56 -22.87
C ALA A 434 -16.85 -5.07 -22.31
N LEU A 435 -16.85 -5.74 -21.15
CA LEU A 435 -15.66 -6.36 -20.57
C LEU A 435 -14.99 -7.32 -21.55
N LYS A 436 -15.72 -8.27 -22.12
CA LYS A 436 -15.22 -9.26 -23.07
C LYS A 436 -14.65 -8.62 -24.35
N ARG A 437 -15.31 -7.57 -24.86
CA ARG A 437 -14.82 -6.82 -26.02
C ARG A 437 -13.49 -6.13 -25.70
N ILE A 438 -13.44 -5.39 -24.61
CA ILE A 438 -12.22 -4.66 -24.19
C ILE A 438 -11.07 -5.61 -23.96
N GLU A 439 -11.30 -6.69 -23.24
CA GLU A 439 -10.29 -7.74 -23.02
C GLU A 439 -9.78 -8.30 -24.37
N ALA A 440 -10.68 -8.64 -25.27
CA ALA A 440 -10.29 -9.19 -26.58
C ALA A 440 -9.46 -8.19 -27.39
N GLU A 441 -9.83 -6.90 -27.43
CA GLU A 441 -9.10 -5.85 -28.15
C GLU A 441 -7.68 -5.66 -27.57
N MET A 442 -7.56 -5.56 -26.24
CA MET A 442 -6.27 -5.38 -25.56
C MET A 442 -5.36 -6.61 -25.70
N LEU A 443 -5.91 -7.81 -25.58
CA LEU A 443 -5.16 -9.05 -25.76
C LEU A 443 -4.74 -9.27 -27.22
N ALA A 444 -5.54 -8.86 -28.19
CA ALA A 444 -5.15 -8.90 -29.60
C ALA A 444 -3.91 -8.04 -29.83
N LEU A 445 -3.86 -6.81 -29.28
CA LEU A 445 -2.68 -5.95 -29.35
C LEU A 445 -1.49 -6.58 -28.61
N LEU A 446 -1.68 -7.11 -27.38
CA LEU A 446 -0.60 -7.75 -26.62
C LEU A 446 0.06 -8.88 -27.42
N ARG A 447 -0.74 -9.72 -28.07
CA ARG A 447 -0.24 -10.86 -28.85
C ARG A 447 0.55 -10.47 -30.10
N THR A 448 0.41 -9.25 -30.61
CA THR A 448 1.28 -8.76 -31.70
C THR A 448 2.72 -8.53 -31.25
N VAL A 449 2.93 -8.19 -29.94
CA VAL A 449 4.23 -7.90 -29.35
C VAL A 449 4.77 -9.13 -28.59
N LYS A 450 3.89 -9.86 -27.90
CA LYS A 450 4.22 -11.09 -27.12
C LYS A 450 3.25 -12.23 -27.51
N PRO A 451 3.54 -12.95 -28.62
CA PRO A 451 2.64 -14.00 -29.14
C PRO A 451 2.44 -15.19 -28.18
N ASP A 452 3.41 -15.43 -27.29
CA ASP A 452 3.41 -16.50 -26.29
C ASP A 452 2.75 -16.10 -24.96
N ALA A 453 2.13 -14.90 -24.89
CA ALA A 453 1.49 -14.40 -23.68
C ALA A 453 0.41 -15.39 -23.16
N LYS A 454 0.62 -15.91 -21.95
CA LYS A 454 -0.33 -16.74 -21.22
C LYS A 454 -0.80 -15.98 -20.00
N LEU A 455 -2.11 -15.81 -19.91
CA LEU A 455 -2.74 -15.17 -18.76
C LEU A 455 -2.77 -16.14 -17.58
N ALA A 456 -2.42 -15.63 -16.41
CA ALA A 456 -2.65 -16.28 -15.13
C ALA A 456 -3.24 -15.23 -14.19
N GLU A 457 -4.10 -15.65 -13.26
CA GLU A 457 -4.43 -14.77 -12.13
C GLU A 457 -3.16 -14.47 -11.35
N ALA A 458 -3.08 -13.27 -10.77
CA ALA A 458 -1.90 -12.86 -10.05
C ALA A 458 -1.64 -13.81 -8.87
N ALA A 459 -0.65 -14.68 -9.04
CA ALA A 459 -0.11 -15.51 -7.97
C ALA A 459 0.94 -14.69 -7.22
N HIS A 460 0.87 -14.68 -5.90
CA HIS A 460 1.88 -14.08 -5.02
C HIS A 460 2.43 -15.10 -4.06
#